data_cb179885645422f65e73bece26a8e417
#
_entry.id   cb179885645422f65e73bece26a8e417
#
_cell.length_a   1.000
_cell.length_b   1.000
_cell.length_c   1.000
_cell.angle_alpha   90.00
_cell.angle_beta   90.00
_cell.angle_gamma   90.00
#
_symmetry.space_group_name_H-M   'P 1'
#
loop_
_entity.id
_entity.type
_entity.pdbx_description
1 polymer ?
#
loop_
_entity_poly.entity_id
_entity_poly.type
_entity_poly.pdbx_seq_one_letter_code
_entity_poly.pdbx_strand_id
1 'polypeptide(L)'
;MTSERLKLGILLPTRGLLLDDERPTNIQPVLDMAKQVEEAGLDSVWVGDSLTAKPRLEPLSTLSAIAAQTNTVRLGTAVMLMGLRHPLLLAQTMATVDLVSQGRLIIATGIGGAFNNAQKKEWESVSVDVSRRAGRLEEMIRVIKSLNKGESVTYHGRHFDIDDTVMLPVSGRDSGVPILLACHGRSKVRQTQIQRAASLADGIISISDTPDEYAEVVKDFHNAVSNGGRDLSEVQTTMYMTINMDENVDKAKSDSEEWLVGYYGANIWGSRWGPFGDSQRVLDRILQYRDAGAETVIVRFASFDQDGQLNDFLSKIAPALI
;
A
#
# COMPACT_ATOMS: atom_id res chain seq x y z
N MET A 1 -9.59 -19.18 19.04
CA MET A 1 -9.38 -18.13 18.04
C MET A 1 -9.80 -18.73 16.72
N THR A 2 -10.93 -18.32 16.15
CA THR A 2 -11.29 -18.66 14.78
C THR A 2 -10.24 -17.99 13.89
N SER A 3 -9.44 -18.79 13.21
CA SER A 3 -8.49 -18.29 12.20
C SER A 3 -9.32 -17.50 11.18
N GLU A 4 -9.32 -16.18 11.27
CA GLU A 4 -9.84 -15.39 10.16
C GLU A 4 -9.07 -15.76 8.92
N ARG A 5 -9.80 -15.94 7.82
CA ARG A 5 -9.23 -16.32 6.53
C ARG A 5 -8.25 -15.25 6.07
N LEU A 6 -7.07 -15.66 5.59
CA LEU A 6 -6.08 -14.74 5.03
C LEU A 6 -6.68 -13.94 3.87
N LYS A 7 -6.53 -12.62 3.90
CA LYS A 7 -6.97 -11.72 2.84
C LYS A 7 -5.85 -11.59 1.80
N LEU A 8 -6.16 -11.85 0.54
CA LEU A 8 -5.21 -11.73 -0.57
C LEU A 8 -5.50 -10.49 -1.40
N GLY A 9 -4.48 -9.72 -1.69
CA GLY A 9 -4.55 -8.55 -2.56
C GLY A 9 -3.52 -8.59 -3.69
N ILE A 10 -3.81 -7.92 -4.78
CA ILE A 10 -2.90 -7.78 -5.93
C ILE A 10 -2.50 -6.31 -6.09
N LEU A 11 -1.20 -6.04 -6.23
CA LEU A 11 -0.71 -4.73 -6.64
C LEU A 11 -0.78 -4.62 -8.16
N LEU A 12 -1.62 -3.73 -8.63
CA LEU A 12 -1.82 -3.47 -10.06
C LEU A 12 -0.62 -2.76 -10.70
N PRO A 13 -0.31 -3.02 -11.97
CA PRO A 13 0.90 -2.54 -12.63
C PRO A 13 0.80 -1.07 -13.11
N THR A 14 0.39 -0.15 -12.24
CA THR A 14 0.22 1.27 -12.59
C THR A 14 1.50 1.97 -13.04
N ARG A 15 2.69 1.45 -12.64
CA ARG A 15 3.98 1.84 -13.19
C ARG A 15 4.39 0.95 -14.37
N GLY A 16 4.05 -0.34 -14.33
CA GLY A 16 4.33 -1.28 -15.42
C GLY A 16 3.80 -0.76 -16.75
N LEU A 17 2.58 -0.26 -16.77
CA LEU A 17 1.98 0.36 -17.94
C LEU A 17 2.86 1.45 -18.60
N LEU A 18 3.60 2.23 -17.78
CA LEU A 18 4.50 3.30 -18.26
C LEU A 18 5.92 2.79 -18.58
N LEU A 19 6.27 1.57 -18.19
CA LEU A 19 7.53 0.93 -18.62
C LEU A 19 7.39 0.30 -19.99
N ASP A 20 6.19 -0.15 -20.34
CA ASP A 20 5.88 -0.74 -21.65
C ASP A 20 5.63 0.34 -22.71
N ASP A 21 4.97 1.45 -22.32
CA ASP A 21 4.68 2.60 -23.17
C ASP A 21 4.73 3.89 -22.33
N GLU A 22 5.67 4.79 -22.64
CA GLU A 22 5.78 6.08 -21.94
C GLU A 22 4.56 6.99 -22.14
N ARG A 23 3.73 6.73 -23.15
CA ARG A 23 2.53 7.51 -23.50
C ARG A 23 1.32 6.62 -23.74
N PRO A 24 0.87 5.85 -22.73
CA PRO A 24 -0.27 4.97 -22.91
C PRO A 24 -1.51 5.77 -23.29
N THR A 25 -2.29 5.24 -24.22
CA THR A 25 -3.52 5.88 -24.70
C THR A 25 -4.74 5.61 -23.82
N ASN A 26 -4.66 4.59 -22.96
CA ASN A 26 -5.72 4.24 -22.02
C ASN A 26 -5.12 3.44 -20.83
N ILE A 27 -5.95 3.18 -19.82
CA ILE A 27 -5.59 2.39 -18.62
C ILE A 27 -6.36 1.07 -18.56
N GLN A 28 -6.95 0.64 -19.67
CA GLN A 28 -7.82 -0.54 -19.71
C GLN A 28 -7.17 -1.80 -19.14
N PRO A 29 -5.87 -2.11 -19.41
CA PRO A 29 -5.23 -3.29 -18.81
C PRO A 29 -5.26 -3.30 -17.28
N VAL A 30 -5.11 -2.14 -16.64
CA VAL A 30 -5.18 -2.01 -15.18
C VAL A 30 -6.60 -2.24 -14.66
N LEU A 31 -7.61 -1.75 -15.39
CA LEU A 31 -9.02 -1.93 -15.05
C LEU A 31 -9.47 -3.39 -15.24
N ASP A 32 -9.04 -4.03 -16.31
CA ASP A 32 -9.38 -5.43 -16.59
C ASP A 32 -8.74 -6.37 -15.56
N MET A 33 -7.49 -6.13 -15.19
CA MET A 33 -6.83 -6.87 -14.11
C MET A 33 -7.57 -6.71 -12.77
N ALA A 34 -8.05 -5.51 -12.43
CA ALA A 34 -8.82 -5.29 -11.21
C ALA A 34 -10.13 -6.08 -11.19
N LYS A 35 -10.84 -6.15 -12.32
CA LYS A 35 -12.05 -6.98 -12.48
C LYS A 35 -11.75 -8.46 -12.35
N GLN A 36 -10.69 -8.94 -12.99
CA GLN A 36 -10.28 -10.33 -12.90
C GLN A 36 -9.96 -10.75 -11.45
N VAL A 37 -9.33 -9.86 -10.68
CA VAL A 37 -9.06 -10.06 -9.24
C VAL A 37 -10.38 -10.16 -8.45
N GLU A 38 -11.35 -9.29 -8.72
CA GLU A 38 -12.68 -9.34 -8.09
C GLU A 38 -13.44 -10.62 -8.46
N GLU A 39 -13.49 -10.96 -9.75
CA GLU A 39 -14.19 -12.16 -10.27
C GLU A 39 -13.60 -13.44 -9.69
N ALA A 40 -12.29 -13.46 -9.41
CA ALA A 40 -11.63 -14.57 -8.74
C ALA A 40 -11.90 -14.63 -7.23
N GLY A 41 -12.60 -13.66 -6.65
CA GLY A 41 -12.95 -13.63 -5.23
C GLY A 41 -11.80 -13.24 -4.31
N LEU A 42 -10.74 -12.59 -4.81
CA LEU A 42 -9.69 -12.03 -3.98
C LEU A 42 -10.21 -10.81 -3.22
N ASP A 43 -9.55 -10.49 -2.09
CA ASP A 43 -10.00 -9.46 -1.17
C ASP A 43 -9.79 -8.04 -1.66
N SER A 44 -8.65 -7.75 -2.31
CA SER A 44 -8.28 -6.36 -2.57
C SER A 44 -7.38 -6.16 -3.79
N VAL A 45 -7.44 -4.95 -4.37
CA VAL A 45 -6.48 -4.45 -5.35
C VAL A 45 -5.76 -3.22 -4.81
N TRP A 46 -4.50 -3.06 -5.17
CA TRP A 46 -3.63 -2.03 -4.63
C TRP A 46 -2.88 -1.29 -5.73
N VAL A 47 -2.60 -0.01 -5.49
CA VAL A 47 -1.81 0.82 -6.41
C VAL A 47 -0.69 1.54 -5.66
N GLY A 48 0.44 1.77 -6.34
CA GLY A 48 1.53 2.55 -5.78
C GLY A 48 1.39 4.04 -6.05
N ASP A 49 2.25 4.86 -5.43
CA ASP A 49 2.33 6.30 -5.64
C ASP A 49 3.78 6.77 -5.84
N SER A 50 3.98 7.68 -6.75
CA SER A 50 5.18 8.51 -6.96
C SER A 50 4.84 9.52 -8.04
N LEU A 51 5.15 10.78 -7.82
CA LEU A 51 4.82 11.86 -8.74
C LEU A 51 5.79 11.90 -9.95
N THR A 52 7.09 11.96 -9.66
CA THR A 52 8.12 12.15 -10.70
C THR A 52 9.31 11.18 -10.60
N ALA A 53 9.65 10.70 -9.40
CA ALA A 53 10.83 9.86 -9.20
C ALA A 53 10.66 8.47 -9.81
N LYS A 54 9.45 7.95 -9.81
CA LYS A 54 9.03 6.67 -10.41
C LYS A 54 7.63 6.83 -10.99
N PRO A 55 7.49 7.52 -12.12
CA PRO A 55 6.18 7.90 -12.68
C PRO A 55 5.23 6.72 -12.81
N ARG A 56 3.97 6.97 -12.51
CA ARG A 56 2.86 6.01 -12.58
C ARG A 56 1.53 6.74 -12.62
N LEU A 57 0.44 6.02 -12.79
CA LEU A 57 -0.90 6.59 -12.70
C LEU A 57 -1.12 7.19 -11.29
N GLU A 58 -1.86 8.28 -11.22
CA GLU A 58 -2.23 8.90 -9.93
C GLU A 58 -3.14 7.94 -9.16
N PRO A 59 -2.82 7.61 -7.89
CA PRO A 59 -3.45 6.50 -7.19
C PRO A 59 -4.95 6.67 -6.96
N LEU A 60 -5.42 7.84 -6.47
CA LEU A 60 -6.84 8.01 -6.14
C LEU A 60 -7.73 8.12 -7.37
N SER A 61 -7.24 8.75 -8.44
CA SER A 61 -7.94 8.78 -9.72
C SER A 61 -8.07 7.38 -10.32
N THR A 62 -7.01 6.57 -10.23
CA THR A 62 -7.04 5.17 -10.68
C THR A 62 -8.00 4.34 -9.85
N LEU A 63 -7.94 4.43 -8.51
CA LEU A 63 -8.84 3.71 -7.62
C LEU A 63 -10.30 4.15 -7.80
N SER A 64 -10.56 5.42 -8.10
CA SER A 64 -11.92 5.89 -8.43
C SER A 64 -12.47 5.24 -9.70
N ALA A 65 -11.65 5.12 -10.76
CA ALA A 65 -12.03 4.42 -11.98
C ALA A 65 -12.30 2.93 -11.73
N ILE A 66 -11.48 2.26 -10.93
CA ILE A 66 -11.69 0.86 -10.53
C ILE A 66 -12.96 0.73 -9.68
N ALA A 67 -13.18 1.64 -8.73
CA ALA A 67 -14.38 1.65 -7.87
C ALA A 67 -15.68 1.66 -8.67
N ALA A 68 -15.71 2.42 -9.77
CA ALA A 68 -16.86 2.52 -10.65
C ALA A 68 -17.11 1.26 -11.50
N GLN A 69 -16.16 0.33 -11.57
CA GLN A 69 -16.24 -0.89 -12.37
C GLN A 69 -16.25 -2.18 -11.54
N THR A 70 -16.14 -2.07 -10.22
CA THR A 70 -16.09 -3.19 -9.26
C THR A 70 -17.07 -2.95 -8.12
N ASN A 71 -17.48 -4.01 -7.41
CA ASN A 71 -18.53 -3.93 -6.40
C ASN A 71 -18.06 -4.40 -5.00
N THR A 72 -17.11 -5.31 -4.92
CA THR A 72 -16.76 -6.00 -3.67
C THR A 72 -15.30 -5.86 -3.28
N VAL A 73 -14.38 -5.86 -4.25
CA VAL A 73 -12.94 -5.80 -4.01
C VAL A 73 -12.56 -4.49 -3.30
N ARG A 74 -11.80 -4.60 -2.22
CA ARG A 74 -11.27 -3.43 -1.50
C ARG A 74 -10.17 -2.75 -2.33
N LEU A 75 -10.04 -1.44 -2.18
CA LEU A 75 -9.22 -0.57 -3.00
C LEU A 75 -8.14 0.08 -2.14
N GLY A 76 -6.88 -0.29 -2.36
CA GLY A 76 -5.79 0.14 -1.49
C GLY A 76 -4.67 0.92 -2.18
N THR A 77 -3.91 1.68 -1.41
CA THR A 77 -2.63 2.23 -1.84
C THR A 77 -1.47 1.51 -1.15
N ALA A 78 -0.41 1.13 -1.88
CA ALA A 78 0.75 0.44 -1.31
C ALA A 78 2.08 0.96 -1.89
N VAL A 79 2.54 2.11 -1.38
CA VAL A 79 2.00 3.05 -0.40
C VAL A 79 1.82 4.40 -1.04
N MET A 80 0.85 5.18 -0.55
CA MET A 80 0.69 6.58 -0.95
C MET A 80 1.75 7.46 -0.28
N LEU A 81 2.27 8.43 -1.00
CA LEU A 81 3.13 9.50 -0.47
C LEU A 81 2.27 10.71 -0.09
N MET A 82 1.46 10.56 0.96
CA MET A 82 0.51 11.60 1.37
C MET A 82 1.18 12.96 1.52
N GLY A 83 2.41 12.99 2.05
CA GLY A 83 3.17 14.22 2.25
C GLY A 83 3.47 15.05 1.00
N LEU A 84 3.28 14.51 -0.22
CA LEU A 84 3.37 15.27 -1.47
C LEU A 84 2.14 16.16 -1.74
N ARG A 85 1.07 16.02 -0.93
CA ARG A 85 -0.24 16.65 -1.16
C ARG A 85 -0.60 17.64 -0.03
N HIS A 86 -1.65 18.41 -0.25
CA HIS A 86 -2.25 19.24 0.79
C HIS A 86 -3.36 18.43 1.52
N PRO A 87 -3.46 18.48 2.88
CA PRO A 87 -4.39 17.65 3.64
C PRO A 87 -5.88 17.89 3.29
N LEU A 88 -6.31 19.12 3.03
CA LEU A 88 -7.69 19.42 2.65
C LEU A 88 -8.06 18.77 1.32
N LEU A 89 -7.22 18.96 0.29
CA LEU A 89 -7.45 18.38 -1.03
C LEU A 89 -7.42 16.86 -0.98
N LEU A 90 -6.48 16.28 -0.22
CA LEU A 90 -6.38 14.85 -0.08
C LEU A 90 -7.56 14.27 0.68
N ALA A 91 -7.98 14.88 1.80
CA ALA A 91 -9.13 14.43 2.58
C ALA A 91 -10.41 14.42 1.75
N GLN A 92 -10.66 15.49 0.97
CA GLN A 92 -11.82 15.56 0.08
C GLN A 92 -11.79 14.48 -1.00
N THR A 93 -10.62 14.25 -1.63
CA THR A 93 -10.47 13.21 -2.66
C THR A 93 -10.68 11.82 -2.05
N MET A 94 -10.08 11.55 -0.88
CA MET A 94 -10.27 10.28 -0.16
C MET A 94 -11.75 10.02 0.16
N ALA A 95 -12.45 11.02 0.71
CA ALA A 95 -13.87 10.92 1.02
C ALA A 95 -14.71 10.64 -0.25
N THR A 96 -14.40 11.31 -1.36
CA THR A 96 -15.09 11.11 -2.63
C THR A 96 -14.88 9.69 -3.16
N VAL A 97 -13.63 9.20 -3.20
CA VAL A 97 -13.34 7.83 -3.66
C VAL A 97 -13.98 6.79 -2.74
N ASP A 98 -14.01 7.05 -1.44
CA ASP A 98 -14.67 6.17 -0.47
C ASP A 98 -16.19 6.09 -0.70
N LEU A 99 -16.84 7.21 -0.98
CA LEU A 99 -18.26 7.24 -1.35
C LEU A 99 -18.53 6.52 -2.68
N VAL A 100 -17.69 6.76 -3.71
CA VAL A 100 -17.82 6.06 -5.00
C VAL A 100 -17.65 4.55 -4.82
N SER A 101 -16.74 4.15 -3.96
CA SER A 101 -16.47 2.73 -3.67
C SER A 101 -17.41 2.12 -2.62
N GLN A 102 -18.32 2.88 -2.04
CA GLN A 102 -19.22 2.42 -0.96
C GLN A 102 -18.44 1.86 0.26
N GLY A 103 -17.41 2.59 0.70
CA GLY A 103 -16.65 2.24 1.89
C GLY A 103 -15.54 1.18 1.67
N ARG A 104 -15.05 0.97 0.45
CA ARG A 104 -14.01 -0.02 0.15
C ARG A 104 -12.59 0.55 0.15
N LEU A 105 -12.39 1.87 0.30
CA LEU A 105 -11.07 2.50 0.24
C LEU A 105 -10.22 2.22 1.49
N ILE A 106 -8.92 1.97 1.30
CA ILE A 106 -7.90 1.84 2.34
C ILE A 106 -6.66 2.63 1.90
N ILE A 107 -6.10 3.46 2.76
CA ILE A 107 -4.87 4.20 2.47
C ILE A 107 -3.71 3.63 3.27
N ALA A 108 -2.81 2.87 2.63
CA ALA A 108 -1.52 2.63 3.23
C ALA A 108 -0.53 3.71 2.78
N THR A 109 0.17 4.31 3.74
CA THR A 109 1.06 5.43 3.52
C THR A 109 2.42 5.27 4.19
N GLY A 110 3.40 6.00 3.70
CA GLY A 110 4.74 6.05 4.26
C GLY A 110 5.36 7.42 4.14
N ILE A 111 6.45 7.66 4.86
CA ILE A 111 7.18 8.95 4.82
C ILE A 111 7.85 9.20 3.46
N GLY A 112 7.92 8.20 2.59
CA GLY A 112 8.57 8.26 1.29
C GLY A 112 10.10 8.24 1.35
N GLY A 113 10.72 7.83 0.25
CA GLY A 113 12.17 7.80 0.09
C GLY A 113 12.76 9.18 -0.22
N ALA A 114 14.05 9.35 0.08
CA ALA A 114 14.88 10.46 -0.36
C ALA A 114 16.35 10.00 -0.50
N PHE A 115 16.52 8.79 -0.99
CA PHE A 115 17.83 8.11 -1.06
C PHE A 115 18.65 8.57 -2.26
N ASN A 116 17.99 9.07 -3.31
CA ASN A 116 18.63 9.54 -4.54
C ASN A 116 18.09 10.91 -4.98
N ASN A 117 18.74 11.48 -5.98
CA ASN A 117 18.41 12.83 -6.47
C ASN A 117 17.00 12.93 -7.07
N ALA A 118 16.52 11.89 -7.76
CA ALA A 118 15.18 11.89 -8.34
C ALA A 118 14.11 12.00 -7.23
N GLN A 119 14.27 11.21 -6.16
CA GLN A 119 13.36 11.27 -5.01
C GLN A 119 13.44 12.61 -4.28
N LYS A 120 14.63 13.20 -4.11
CA LYS A 120 14.76 14.54 -3.50
C LYS A 120 14.05 15.60 -4.34
N LYS A 121 14.29 15.59 -5.66
CA LYS A 121 13.61 16.51 -6.60
C LYS A 121 12.09 16.34 -6.60
N GLU A 122 11.57 15.13 -6.42
CA GLU A 122 10.14 14.88 -6.29
C GLU A 122 9.53 15.68 -5.12
N TRP A 123 10.17 15.69 -3.96
CA TRP A 123 9.74 16.48 -2.81
C TRP A 123 9.91 17.98 -3.03
N GLU A 124 11.02 18.40 -3.60
CA GLU A 124 11.31 19.80 -3.94
C GLU A 124 10.27 20.36 -4.93
N SER A 125 9.82 19.54 -5.92
CA SER A 125 8.83 19.97 -6.92
C SER A 125 7.46 20.36 -6.33
N VAL A 126 7.17 19.91 -5.13
CA VAL A 126 5.96 20.27 -4.37
C VAL A 126 6.28 21.13 -3.15
N SER A 127 7.46 21.76 -3.12
CA SER A 127 7.91 22.68 -2.06
C SER A 127 7.96 22.04 -0.66
N VAL A 128 8.26 20.73 -0.58
CA VAL A 128 8.38 20.01 0.69
C VAL A 128 9.85 19.77 1.04
N ASP A 129 10.24 20.26 2.21
CA ASP A 129 11.56 19.98 2.79
C ASP A 129 11.68 18.49 3.13
N VAL A 130 12.62 17.83 2.46
CA VAL A 130 12.90 16.40 2.60
C VAL A 130 13.17 15.97 4.04
N SER A 131 13.81 16.85 4.85
CA SER A 131 14.15 16.54 6.24
C SER A 131 12.92 16.50 7.16
N ARG A 132 11.81 17.11 6.75
CA ARG A 132 10.59 17.27 7.55
C ARG A 132 9.46 16.31 7.21
N ARG A 133 9.68 15.38 6.26
CA ARG A 133 8.64 14.47 5.75
C ARG A 133 7.87 13.70 6.83
N ALA A 134 8.58 13.23 7.87
CA ALA A 134 7.96 12.42 8.92
C ALA A 134 6.95 13.24 9.75
N GLY A 135 7.36 14.43 10.24
CA GLY A 135 6.46 15.31 10.99
C GLY A 135 5.30 15.82 10.14
N ARG A 136 5.58 16.11 8.85
CA ARG A 136 4.53 16.51 7.90
C ARG A 136 3.47 15.41 7.73
N LEU A 137 3.89 14.14 7.61
CA LEU A 137 2.96 13.02 7.52
C LEU A 137 2.13 12.84 8.79
N GLU A 138 2.73 13.00 9.96
CA GLU A 138 2.01 12.91 11.25
C GLU A 138 0.92 13.98 11.36
N GLU A 139 1.25 15.23 11.09
CA GLU A 139 0.27 16.33 11.09
C GLU A 139 -0.82 16.09 10.06
N MET A 140 -0.46 15.64 8.86
CA MET A 140 -1.40 15.34 7.79
C MET A 140 -2.43 14.27 8.18
N ILE A 141 -2.00 13.19 8.83
CA ILE A 141 -2.92 12.14 9.31
C ILE A 141 -3.87 12.70 10.37
N ARG A 142 -3.36 13.48 11.33
CA ARG A 142 -4.19 14.10 12.38
C ARG A 142 -5.24 15.03 11.77
N VAL A 143 -4.83 15.90 10.86
CA VAL A 143 -5.74 16.84 10.16
C VAL A 143 -6.80 16.08 9.36
N ILE A 144 -6.41 15.09 8.57
CA ILE A 144 -7.35 14.30 7.76
C ILE A 144 -8.37 13.54 8.64
N LYS A 145 -7.91 12.92 9.74
CA LYS A 145 -8.81 12.25 10.68
C LYS A 145 -9.78 13.22 11.37
N SER A 146 -9.34 14.45 11.64
CA SER A 146 -10.22 15.48 12.20
C SER A 146 -11.23 15.98 11.18
N LEU A 147 -10.80 16.30 9.94
CA LEU A 147 -11.68 16.76 8.87
C LEU A 147 -12.76 15.71 8.51
N ASN A 148 -12.43 14.43 8.65
CA ASN A 148 -13.35 13.35 8.32
C ASN A 148 -14.56 13.24 9.26
N LYS A 149 -14.58 13.98 10.37
CA LYS A 149 -15.75 14.09 11.26
C LYS A 149 -16.85 15.00 10.73
N GLY A 150 -16.55 15.83 9.71
CA GLY A 150 -17.50 16.81 9.16
C GLY A 150 -17.77 18.01 10.07
N GLU A 151 -16.97 18.18 11.12
CA GLU A 151 -17.03 19.30 12.05
C GLU A 151 -16.01 20.37 11.67
N SER A 152 -16.13 21.56 12.26
CA SER A 152 -15.10 22.62 12.08
C SER A 152 -13.78 22.18 12.72
N VAL A 153 -12.69 22.33 11.96
CA VAL A 153 -11.33 21.98 12.37
C VAL A 153 -10.48 23.24 12.42
N THR A 154 -9.87 23.48 13.57
CA THR A 154 -8.77 24.42 13.74
C THR A 154 -7.52 23.64 14.15
N TYR A 155 -6.44 23.79 13.37
CA TYR A 155 -5.17 23.10 13.58
C TYR A 155 -3.99 24.01 13.26
N HIS A 156 -3.22 24.37 14.27
CA HIS A 156 -2.01 25.21 14.15
C HIS A 156 -0.78 24.33 14.38
N GLY A 157 -0.26 23.75 13.30
CA GLY A 157 0.90 22.87 13.30
C GLY A 157 2.16 23.53 12.75
N ARG A 158 3.21 22.74 12.64
CA ARG A 158 4.47 23.17 12.03
C ARG A 158 4.42 23.19 10.50
N HIS A 159 3.55 22.36 9.92
CA HIS A 159 3.48 22.11 8.47
C HIS A 159 2.16 22.58 7.87
N PHE A 160 1.11 22.61 8.68
CA PHE A 160 -0.22 23.02 8.24
C PHE A 160 -0.84 23.97 9.26
N ASP A 161 -1.48 24.99 8.71
CA ASP A 161 -2.25 25.97 9.45
C ASP A 161 -3.65 26.00 8.85
N ILE A 162 -4.65 25.59 9.64
CA ILE A 162 -6.05 25.44 9.22
C ILE A 162 -6.89 26.08 10.31
N ASP A 163 -7.76 26.99 9.92
CA ASP A 163 -8.60 27.73 10.84
C ASP A 163 -10.07 27.62 10.44
N ASP A 164 -10.92 27.29 11.41
CA ASP A 164 -12.37 27.21 11.31
C ASP A 164 -12.87 26.59 9.99
N THR A 165 -12.30 25.46 9.61
CA THR A 165 -12.55 24.82 8.32
C THR A 165 -13.44 23.61 8.45
N VAL A 166 -14.57 23.60 7.75
CA VAL A 166 -15.45 22.43 7.58
C VAL A 166 -15.22 21.84 6.19
N MET A 167 -15.04 20.52 6.12
CA MET A 167 -14.91 19.80 4.85
C MET A 167 -16.08 18.85 4.64
N LEU A 168 -16.76 18.99 3.51
CA LEU A 168 -17.80 18.08 3.03
C LEU A 168 -17.58 17.77 1.54
N PRO A 169 -17.92 16.55 1.08
CA PRO A 169 -18.41 15.42 1.88
C PRO A 169 -17.33 14.80 2.73
N VAL A 170 -17.74 14.02 3.72
CA VAL A 170 -16.84 13.09 4.47
C VAL A 170 -17.06 11.66 3.99
N SER A 171 -16.21 10.73 4.44
CA SER A 171 -16.43 9.29 4.25
C SER A 171 -17.79 8.88 4.83
N GLY A 172 -18.46 7.91 4.19
CA GLY A 172 -19.70 7.32 4.73
C GLY A 172 -19.50 6.43 5.95
N ARG A 173 -18.25 6.24 6.40
CA ARG A 173 -17.89 5.45 7.57
C ARG A 173 -17.61 6.35 8.77
N ASP A 174 -18.16 6.04 9.93
CA ASP A 174 -17.95 6.83 11.17
C ASP A 174 -16.47 6.93 11.56
N SER A 175 -15.70 5.85 11.35
CA SER A 175 -14.24 5.82 11.59
C SER A 175 -13.43 6.53 10.50
N GLY A 176 -14.05 6.92 9.39
CA GLY A 176 -13.38 7.42 8.20
C GLY A 176 -12.67 6.34 7.38
N VAL A 177 -11.88 6.78 6.40
CA VAL A 177 -11.04 5.90 5.58
C VAL A 177 -9.89 5.36 6.42
N PRO A 178 -9.71 4.02 6.54
CA PRO A 178 -8.61 3.45 7.29
C PRO A 178 -7.24 3.86 6.71
N ILE A 179 -6.32 4.22 7.59
CA ILE A 179 -4.96 4.63 7.25
C ILE A 179 -3.96 3.64 7.86
N LEU A 180 -3.20 2.93 7.04
CA LEU A 180 -2.12 2.06 7.46
C LEU A 180 -0.77 2.78 7.32
N LEU A 181 0.15 2.58 8.26
CA LEU A 181 1.48 3.17 8.20
C LEU A 181 2.57 2.15 7.88
N ALA A 182 3.53 2.57 7.05
CA ALA A 182 4.68 1.75 6.71
C ALA A 182 5.61 1.55 7.92
N CYS A 183 5.82 0.29 8.31
CA CYS A 183 6.75 -0.14 9.36
C CYS A 183 7.64 -1.26 8.83
N HIS A 184 8.92 -1.25 9.21
CA HIS A 184 9.91 -2.22 8.71
C HIS A 184 10.79 -2.75 9.84
N GLY A 185 10.97 -4.09 9.90
CA GLY A 185 11.75 -4.78 10.91
C GLY A 185 13.21 -4.33 10.98
N ARG A 186 13.82 -4.10 9.82
CA ARG A 186 15.22 -3.66 9.65
C ARG A 186 15.45 -2.16 9.78
N SER A 187 14.39 -1.36 9.99
CA SER A 187 14.52 0.10 10.11
C SER A 187 15.31 0.47 11.36
N LYS A 188 16.34 1.33 11.22
CA LYS A 188 17.05 1.92 12.36
C LYS A 188 16.15 2.72 13.29
N VAL A 189 14.99 3.13 12.80
CA VAL A 189 13.96 3.89 13.55
C VAL A 189 12.69 3.08 13.75
N ARG A 190 12.79 1.73 13.78
CA ARG A 190 11.65 0.80 13.90
C ARG A 190 10.73 1.18 15.04
N GLN A 191 11.25 1.42 16.22
CA GLN A 191 10.43 1.75 17.39
C GLN A 191 9.65 3.07 17.19
N THR A 192 10.26 4.08 16.58
CA THR A 192 9.58 5.33 16.26
C THR A 192 8.46 5.12 15.22
N GLN A 193 8.69 4.25 14.22
CA GLN A 193 7.66 3.90 13.23
C GLN A 193 6.48 3.19 13.91
N ILE A 194 6.76 2.22 14.77
CA ILE A 194 5.75 1.46 15.51
C ILE A 194 4.94 2.35 16.45
N GLN A 195 5.58 3.20 17.26
CA GLN A 195 4.88 4.12 18.17
C GLN A 195 3.99 5.10 17.38
N ARG A 196 4.48 5.61 16.24
CA ARG A 196 3.69 6.45 15.35
C ARG A 196 2.47 5.70 14.82
N ALA A 197 2.64 4.48 14.32
CA ALA A 197 1.55 3.68 13.79
C ALA A 197 0.51 3.35 14.88
N ALA A 198 0.94 2.92 16.06
CA ALA A 198 0.06 2.58 17.16
C ALA A 198 -0.78 3.78 17.65
N SER A 199 -0.22 5.00 17.58
CA SER A 199 -0.92 6.22 18.04
C SER A 199 -1.79 6.88 16.97
N LEU A 200 -1.48 6.72 15.67
CA LEU A 200 -2.10 7.51 14.61
C LEU A 200 -2.86 6.68 13.56
N ALA A 201 -2.47 5.42 13.37
CA ALA A 201 -2.95 4.62 12.25
C ALA A 201 -3.96 3.54 12.67
N ASP A 202 -4.64 3.00 11.67
CA ASP A 202 -5.59 1.91 11.77
C ASP A 202 -4.93 0.57 11.38
N GLY A 203 -3.59 0.57 11.29
CA GLY A 203 -2.79 -0.62 11.04
C GLY A 203 -1.41 -0.31 10.47
N ILE A 204 -0.71 -1.38 10.10
CA ILE A 204 0.63 -1.32 9.52
C ILE A 204 0.69 -2.02 8.17
N ILE A 205 1.66 -1.58 7.35
CA ILE A 205 2.08 -2.27 6.13
C ILE A 205 3.60 -2.42 6.15
N SER A 206 4.10 -3.62 5.83
CA SER A 206 5.53 -3.85 5.63
C SER A 206 5.83 -4.32 4.21
N ILE A 207 7.04 -4.06 3.75
CA ILE A 207 7.56 -4.52 2.45
C ILE A 207 8.96 -5.09 2.62
N SER A 208 9.23 -6.21 1.96
CA SER A 208 10.57 -6.84 1.90
C SER A 208 11.17 -7.26 3.26
N ASP A 209 10.41 -7.26 4.34
CA ASP A 209 10.83 -7.91 5.57
C ASP A 209 10.71 -9.43 5.40
N THR A 210 11.62 -10.19 6.01
CA THR A 210 11.49 -11.64 6.09
C THR A 210 10.31 -12.00 7.01
N PRO A 211 9.77 -13.23 6.94
CA PRO A 211 8.70 -13.63 7.88
C PRO A 211 9.07 -13.40 9.35
N ASP A 212 10.29 -13.71 9.77
CA ASP A 212 10.75 -13.49 11.15
C ASP A 212 10.80 -12.01 11.52
N GLU A 213 11.37 -11.16 10.65
CA GLU A 213 11.39 -9.70 10.84
C GLU A 213 9.98 -9.13 10.91
N TYR A 214 9.08 -9.62 10.07
CA TYR A 214 7.69 -9.19 10.06
C TYR A 214 6.94 -9.62 11.31
N ALA A 215 7.14 -10.85 11.80
CA ALA A 215 6.58 -11.32 13.07
C ALA A 215 6.97 -10.43 14.25
N GLU A 216 8.24 -9.98 14.29
CA GLU A 216 8.70 -9.03 15.31
C GLU A 216 8.02 -7.66 15.17
N VAL A 217 7.84 -7.16 13.94
CA VAL A 217 7.12 -5.89 13.69
C VAL A 217 5.69 -5.97 14.17
N VAL A 218 4.97 -7.05 13.84
CA VAL A 218 3.58 -7.27 14.28
C VAL A 218 3.51 -7.34 15.80
N LYS A 219 4.37 -8.12 16.42
CA LYS A 219 4.44 -8.24 17.88
C LYS A 219 4.66 -6.89 18.57
N ASP A 220 5.67 -6.13 18.11
CA ASP A 220 5.99 -4.82 18.68
C ASP A 220 4.83 -3.83 18.47
N PHE A 221 4.17 -3.88 17.29
CA PHE A 221 3.01 -3.05 17.00
C PHE A 221 1.82 -3.37 17.89
N HIS A 222 1.45 -4.65 18.02
CA HIS A 222 0.35 -5.07 18.91
C HIS A 222 0.61 -4.68 20.38
N ASN A 223 1.84 -4.84 20.85
CA ASN A 223 2.22 -4.38 22.19
C ASN A 223 2.06 -2.86 22.35
N ALA A 224 2.46 -2.08 21.35
CA ALA A 224 2.35 -0.62 21.39
C ALA A 224 0.87 -0.16 21.35
N VAL A 225 0.02 -0.83 20.55
CA VAL A 225 -1.44 -0.59 20.48
C VAL A 225 -2.08 -0.86 21.85
N SER A 226 -1.82 -2.03 22.41
CA SER A 226 -2.37 -2.43 23.72
C SER A 226 -1.90 -1.52 24.87
N ASN A 227 -0.62 -1.16 24.88
CA ASN A 227 -0.05 -0.22 25.86
C ASN A 227 -0.64 1.19 25.71
N GLY A 228 -1.09 1.55 24.51
CA GLY A 228 -1.83 2.79 24.23
C GLY A 228 -3.32 2.73 24.60
N GLY A 229 -3.81 1.60 25.13
CA GLY A 229 -5.21 1.41 25.53
C GLY A 229 -6.19 1.18 24.36
N ARG A 230 -5.69 0.84 23.16
CA ARG A 230 -6.53 0.50 22.01
C ARG A 230 -6.74 -1.02 21.93
N ASP A 231 -7.87 -1.43 21.36
CA ASP A 231 -8.15 -2.84 21.07
C ASP A 231 -7.41 -3.30 19.80
N LEU A 232 -6.90 -4.54 19.81
CA LEU A 232 -6.23 -5.12 18.64
C LEU A 232 -7.19 -5.35 17.48
N SER A 233 -8.48 -5.51 17.73
CA SER A 233 -9.51 -5.61 16.68
C SER A 233 -9.70 -4.32 15.87
N GLU A 234 -9.19 -3.17 16.35
CA GLU A 234 -9.25 -1.89 15.66
C GLU A 234 -8.13 -1.69 14.65
N VAL A 235 -7.16 -2.62 14.59
CA VAL A 235 -5.96 -2.44 13.76
C VAL A 235 -5.75 -3.61 12.81
N GLN A 236 -5.10 -3.34 11.68
CA GLN A 236 -4.81 -4.31 10.63
C GLN A 236 -3.31 -4.50 10.43
N THR A 237 -2.92 -5.71 10.06
CA THR A 237 -1.54 -6.06 9.74
C THR A 237 -1.44 -6.52 8.29
N THR A 238 -0.63 -5.81 7.50
CA THR A 238 -0.53 -6.05 6.06
C THR A 238 0.92 -6.28 5.65
N MET A 239 1.16 -7.33 4.88
CA MET A 239 2.45 -7.61 4.25
C MET A 239 2.35 -7.42 2.74
N TYR A 240 3.31 -6.71 2.14
CA TYR A 240 3.44 -6.53 0.71
C TYR A 240 4.68 -7.26 0.21
N MET A 241 4.49 -8.30 -0.59
CA MET A 241 5.54 -9.13 -1.15
C MET A 241 5.62 -9.03 -2.67
N THR A 242 6.79 -9.38 -3.22
CA THR A 242 7.04 -9.40 -4.66
C THR A 242 7.41 -10.81 -5.08
N ILE A 243 6.76 -11.32 -6.09
CA ILE A 243 6.97 -12.70 -6.59
C ILE A 243 7.22 -12.72 -8.10
N ASN A 244 7.74 -13.84 -8.58
CA ASN A 244 7.67 -14.27 -9.97
C ASN A 244 7.53 -15.79 -9.98
N MET A 245 6.55 -16.30 -10.71
CA MET A 245 6.26 -17.73 -10.78
C MET A 245 6.71 -18.30 -12.12
N ASP A 246 7.61 -19.27 -12.05
CA ASP A 246 8.03 -20.09 -13.18
C ASP A 246 8.57 -21.43 -12.62
N GLU A 247 8.25 -22.56 -13.27
CA GLU A 247 8.77 -23.87 -12.88
C GLU A 247 10.30 -23.93 -12.99
N ASN A 248 10.89 -23.14 -13.89
CA ASN A 248 12.32 -22.92 -13.96
C ASN A 248 12.72 -21.77 -13.02
N VAL A 249 13.26 -22.13 -11.84
CA VAL A 249 13.67 -21.18 -10.79
C VAL A 249 14.70 -20.17 -11.27
N ASP A 250 15.63 -20.58 -12.14
CA ASP A 250 16.68 -19.67 -12.63
C ASP A 250 16.09 -18.65 -13.62
N LYS A 251 15.12 -19.06 -14.45
CA LYS A 251 14.36 -18.18 -15.30
C LYS A 251 13.54 -17.19 -14.46
N ALA A 252 12.78 -17.63 -13.45
CA ALA A 252 12.03 -16.76 -12.55
C ALA A 252 12.92 -15.70 -11.90
N LYS A 253 14.14 -16.06 -11.47
CA LYS A 253 15.11 -15.12 -10.89
C LYS A 253 15.64 -14.12 -11.91
N SER A 254 16.00 -14.59 -13.10
CA SER A 254 16.53 -13.74 -14.18
C SER A 254 15.52 -12.71 -14.64
N ASP A 255 14.27 -13.14 -14.89
CA ASP A 255 13.18 -12.28 -15.32
C ASP A 255 12.83 -11.25 -14.23
N SER A 256 12.86 -11.69 -12.96
CA SER A 256 12.65 -10.79 -11.81
C SER A 256 13.75 -9.75 -11.69
N GLU A 257 15.00 -10.13 -11.87
CA GLU A 257 16.13 -9.20 -11.80
C GLU A 257 16.02 -8.13 -12.89
N GLU A 258 15.74 -8.53 -14.12
CA GLU A 258 15.54 -7.62 -15.24
C GLU A 258 14.39 -6.64 -14.97
N TRP A 259 13.25 -7.16 -14.52
CA TRP A 259 12.10 -6.33 -14.17
C TRP A 259 12.40 -5.37 -13.02
N LEU A 260 13.04 -5.83 -11.95
CA LEU A 260 13.38 -5.01 -10.78
C LEU A 260 14.36 -3.88 -11.15
N VAL A 261 15.33 -4.16 -12.02
CA VAL A 261 16.25 -3.15 -12.55
C VAL A 261 15.50 -2.13 -13.40
N GLY A 262 14.62 -2.55 -14.30
CA GLY A 262 13.76 -1.66 -15.09
C GLY A 262 12.84 -0.82 -14.20
N TYR A 263 12.26 -1.43 -13.16
CA TYR A 263 11.31 -0.76 -12.27
C TYR A 263 11.98 0.23 -11.30
N TYR A 264 13.15 -0.11 -10.72
CA TYR A 264 13.79 0.69 -9.68
C TYR A 264 15.09 1.37 -10.10
N GLY A 265 15.64 1.03 -11.27
CA GLY A 265 16.97 1.42 -11.71
C GLY A 265 18.09 0.55 -11.12
N ALA A 266 17.76 -0.32 -10.16
CA ALA A 266 18.64 -1.30 -9.53
C ALA A 266 17.81 -2.29 -8.69
N ASN A 267 18.32 -3.48 -8.45
CA ASN A 267 17.73 -4.41 -7.47
C ASN A 267 18.13 -3.97 -6.04
N ILE A 268 17.34 -3.07 -5.47
CA ILE A 268 17.64 -2.38 -4.19
C ILE A 268 17.50 -3.26 -2.94
N TRP A 269 16.82 -4.41 -3.04
CA TRP A 269 16.58 -5.30 -1.91
C TRP A 269 17.33 -6.62 -2.03
N GLY A 270 17.91 -6.91 -3.21
CA GLY A 270 18.65 -8.15 -3.47
C GLY A 270 17.80 -9.40 -3.21
N SER A 271 18.31 -10.32 -2.42
CA SER A 271 17.64 -11.58 -2.07
C SER A 271 16.40 -11.43 -1.16
N ARG A 272 16.07 -10.22 -0.72
CA ARG A 272 14.85 -9.95 0.07
C ARG A 272 13.60 -9.89 -0.77
N TRP A 273 13.73 -9.66 -2.09
CA TRP A 273 12.64 -9.85 -3.01
C TRP A 273 12.37 -11.35 -3.19
N GLY A 274 11.18 -11.66 -3.56
CA GLY A 274 10.76 -13.02 -3.79
C GLY A 274 9.74 -13.51 -2.76
N PRO A 275 9.38 -14.78 -2.88
CA PRO A 275 10.10 -15.84 -3.60
C PRO A 275 9.94 -15.72 -5.13
N PHE A 276 10.96 -16.22 -5.84
CA PHE A 276 10.95 -16.43 -7.28
C PHE A 276 11.13 -17.91 -7.56
N GLY A 277 10.25 -18.52 -8.39
CA GLY A 277 10.25 -19.94 -8.72
C GLY A 277 8.86 -20.54 -8.78
N ASP A 278 8.73 -21.83 -8.49
CA ASP A 278 7.48 -22.59 -8.59
C ASP A 278 6.37 -22.10 -7.65
N SER A 279 5.15 -22.52 -7.92
CA SER A 279 3.95 -22.14 -7.18
C SER A 279 3.99 -22.60 -5.71
N GLN A 280 4.58 -23.76 -5.41
CA GLN A 280 4.67 -24.24 -4.03
C GLN A 280 5.53 -23.31 -3.16
N ARG A 281 6.65 -22.85 -3.70
CA ARG A 281 7.54 -21.87 -3.03
C ARG A 281 6.83 -20.57 -2.73
N VAL A 282 5.98 -20.09 -3.63
CA VAL A 282 5.17 -18.88 -3.42
C VAL A 282 4.11 -19.11 -2.35
N LEU A 283 3.39 -20.23 -2.43
CA LEU A 283 2.39 -20.61 -1.43
C LEU A 283 2.99 -20.72 -0.03
N ASP A 284 4.10 -21.42 0.11
CA ASP A 284 4.80 -21.56 1.40
C ASP A 284 5.18 -20.21 2.00
N ARG A 285 5.64 -19.26 1.19
CA ARG A 285 5.99 -17.92 1.68
C ARG A 285 4.77 -17.12 2.10
N ILE A 286 3.65 -17.22 1.41
CA ILE A 286 2.38 -16.58 1.82
C ILE A 286 1.93 -17.14 3.16
N LEU A 287 1.99 -18.46 3.34
CA LEU A 287 1.66 -19.11 4.59
C LEU A 287 2.59 -18.69 5.75
N GLN A 288 3.90 -18.55 5.48
CA GLN A 288 4.85 -18.03 6.46
C GLN A 288 4.48 -16.60 6.93
N TYR A 289 4.04 -15.72 6.02
CA TYR A 289 3.59 -14.39 6.41
C TYR A 289 2.26 -14.41 7.17
N ARG A 290 1.32 -15.28 6.81
CA ARG A 290 0.12 -15.53 7.62
C ARG A 290 0.49 -15.94 9.05
N ASP A 291 1.37 -16.91 9.19
CA ASP A 291 1.80 -17.43 10.48
C ASP A 291 2.62 -16.40 11.29
N ALA A 292 3.27 -15.46 10.59
CA ALA A 292 3.93 -14.28 11.17
C ALA A 292 2.94 -13.16 11.55
N GLY A 293 1.64 -13.34 11.36
CA GLY A 293 0.58 -12.42 11.78
C GLY A 293 0.09 -11.46 10.70
N ALA A 294 0.28 -11.75 9.41
CA ALA A 294 -0.34 -10.97 8.34
C ALA A 294 -1.82 -11.34 8.19
N GLU A 295 -2.70 -10.36 8.34
CA GLU A 295 -4.13 -10.50 7.99
C GLU A 295 -4.35 -10.32 6.49
N THR A 296 -3.56 -9.44 5.86
CA THR A 296 -3.59 -9.22 4.42
C THR A 296 -2.20 -9.40 3.83
N VAL A 297 -2.10 -10.19 2.75
CA VAL A 297 -0.89 -10.30 1.93
C VAL A 297 -1.16 -9.70 0.57
N ILE A 298 -0.41 -8.65 0.22
CA ILE A 298 -0.45 -8.00 -1.09
C ILE A 298 0.66 -8.61 -1.95
N VAL A 299 0.31 -9.08 -3.13
CA VAL A 299 1.24 -9.68 -4.09
C VAL A 299 1.47 -8.73 -5.25
N ARG A 300 2.75 -8.54 -5.60
CA ARG A 300 3.20 -7.87 -6.81
C ARG A 300 3.98 -8.83 -7.68
N PHE A 301 3.74 -8.81 -8.96
CA PHE A 301 4.48 -9.61 -9.92
C PHE A 301 5.73 -8.85 -10.42
N ALA A 302 6.91 -9.42 -10.21
CA ALA A 302 8.17 -8.96 -10.79
C ALA A 302 8.36 -9.60 -12.16
N SER A 303 7.51 -9.22 -13.10
CA SER A 303 7.49 -9.75 -14.47
C SER A 303 6.97 -8.67 -15.43
N PHE A 304 7.39 -8.71 -16.69
CA PHE A 304 6.75 -7.93 -17.75
C PHE A 304 5.44 -8.59 -18.20
N ASP A 305 5.30 -9.91 -18.07
CA ASP A 305 4.04 -10.63 -18.31
C ASP A 305 3.17 -10.62 -17.05
N GLN A 306 2.49 -9.51 -16.80
CA GLN A 306 1.62 -9.32 -15.63
C GLN A 306 0.39 -10.23 -15.68
N ASP A 307 -0.22 -10.38 -16.85
CA ASP A 307 -1.44 -11.18 -17.05
C ASP A 307 -1.17 -12.66 -16.89
N GLY A 308 -0.06 -13.17 -17.45
CA GLY A 308 0.37 -14.56 -17.26
C GLY A 308 0.65 -14.88 -15.79
N GLN A 309 1.32 -13.99 -15.07
CA GLN A 309 1.57 -14.13 -13.64
C GLN A 309 0.28 -14.11 -12.82
N LEU A 310 -0.67 -13.23 -13.14
CA LEU A 310 -1.96 -13.21 -12.46
C LEU A 310 -2.73 -14.52 -12.72
N ASN A 311 -2.83 -14.98 -13.96
CA ASN A 311 -3.51 -16.22 -14.31
C ASN A 311 -2.91 -17.43 -13.58
N ASP A 312 -1.59 -17.51 -13.51
CA ASP A 312 -0.88 -18.53 -12.74
C ASP A 312 -1.16 -18.43 -11.25
N PHE A 313 -1.16 -17.24 -10.69
CA PHE A 313 -1.49 -17.02 -9.28
C PHE A 313 -2.93 -17.44 -8.96
N LEU A 314 -3.89 -17.03 -9.78
CA LEU A 314 -5.30 -17.36 -9.61
C LEU A 314 -5.59 -18.86 -9.77
N SER A 315 -4.90 -19.54 -10.66
CA SER A 315 -5.13 -20.96 -10.90
C SER A 315 -4.36 -21.89 -9.95
N LYS A 316 -3.15 -21.51 -9.52
CA LYS A 316 -2.25 -22.39 -8.76
C LYS A 316 -2.17 -22.06 -7.27
N ILE A 317 -2.37 -20.79 -6.87
CA ILE A 317 -2.18 -20.31 -5.49
C ILE A 317 -3.51 -19.98 -4.81
N ALA A 318 -4.34 -19.15 -5.44
CA ALA A 318 -5.56 -18.65 -4.83
C ALA A 318 -6.49 -19.78 -4.32
N PRO A 319 -6.73 -20.89 -5.05
CA PRO A 319 -7.63 -21.94 -4.59
C PRO A 319 -7.23 -22.64 -3.28
N ALA A 320 -5.96 -22.56 -2.90
CA ALA A 320 -5.47 -23.11 -1.64
C ALA A 320 -5.64 -22.17 -0.44
N LEU A 321 -6.01 -20.89 -0.68
CA LEU A 321 -6.03 -19.82 0.33
C LEU A 321 -7.40 -19.15 0.47
N ILE A 322 -8.25 -19.23 -0.58
CA ILE A 322 -9.60 -18.63 -0.61
C ILE A 322 -10.73 -19.66 -0.46
#